data_35c6c8fd20beed0f03826bd7077dac49
#
_entry.id   35c6c8fd20beed0f03826bd7077dac49
#
_cell.length_a   1.000
_cell.length_b   1.000
_cell.length_c   1.000
_cell.angle_alpha   90.00
_cell.angle_beta   90.00
_cell.angle_gamma   90.00
#
_symmetry.space_group_name_H-M   'P 1'
#
loop_
_entity.id
_entity.type
_entity.pdbx_description
1 polymer ?
#
loop_
_entity_poly.entity_id
_entity_poly.type
_entity_poly.pdbx_seq_one_letter_code
_entity_poly.pdbx_strand_id
1 'polypeptide(L)'
;ESAYQAFAYSHGRASGMWQIIPSTGKYLGLKQNWWYDGRRDIIESTHAATNYLQTLAKQFDNDWELALASYNAGPGKIRSAIRYNKKKGKKTDFWHLTRIRRETKDYVPKLLALKELFANPEKYQLDLLHVEDEQSYDIVELDSQIDLALAADLAGITTEELYQMNPAFNRWATAPKGPHRLL
;
A
#
# COMPACT_ATOMS: atom_id res chain seq x y z
N GLU A 1 -7.06 1.67 0.18
CA GLU A 1 -6.90 0.22 -0.02
C GLU A 1 -7.41 -0.59 1.18
N SER A 2 -6.70 -0.62 2.30
CA SER A 2 -6.99 -1.50 3.44
C SER A 2 -7.54 -0.79 4.68
N ALA A 3 -7.77 0.51 4.65
CA ALA A 3 -8.00 1.34 5.84
C ALA A 3 -6.89 1.16 6.90
N TYR A 4 -5.64 1.17 6.46
CA TYR A 4 -4.42 1.00 7.26
C TYR A 4 -4.26 -0.35 7.96
N GLN A 5 -5.02 -1.38 7.58
CA GLN A 5 -4.87 -2.71 8.17
C GLN A 5 -3.65 -3.44 7.59
N ALA A 6 -2.62 -3.60 8.41
CA ALA A 6 -1.35 -4.18 7.99
C ALA A 6 -1.45 -5.66 7.59
N PHE A 7 -2.38 -6.41 8.18
CA PHE A 7 -2.64 -7.83 7.87
C PHE A 7 -3.73 -8.05 6.82
N ALA A 8 -4.27 -7.00 6.20
CA ALA A 8 -5.32 -7.14 5.20
C ALA A 8 -4.88 -8.07 4.05
N TYR A 9 -5.78 -8.99 3.67
CA TYR A 9 -5.54 -9.94 2.60
C TYR A 9 -6.80 -10.11 1.74
N SER A 10 -6.68 -9.90 0.44
CA SER A 10 -7.80 -9.97 -0.50
C SER A 10 -7.92 -11.34 -1.19
N HIS A 11 -9.09 -11.63 -1.78
CA HIS A 11 -9.29 -12.81 -2.65
C HIS A 11 -8.31 -12.83 -3.84
N GLY A 12 -7.87 -11.66 -4.33
CA GLY A 12 -6.85 -11.51 -5.37
C GLY A 12 -5.41 -11.66 -4.85
N ARG A 13 -5.24 -12.11 -3.58
CA ARG A 13 -3.94 -12.24 -2.90
C ARG A 13 -3.18 -10.93 -2.73
N ALA A 14 -3.88 -9.80 -2.81
CA ALA A 14 -3.29 -8.52 -2.41
C ALA A 14 -3.10 -8.53 -0.88
N SER A 15 -2.01 -7.97 -0.40
CA SER A 15 -1.61 -8.06 1.01
C SER A 15 -1.06 -6.74 1.53
N GLY A 16 -1.24 -6.51 2.83
CA GLY A 16 -0.72 -5.36 3.56
C GLY A 16 -1.55 -4.09 3.37
N MET A 17 -1.09 -3.01 3.97
CA MET A 17 -1.79 -1.71 3.93
C MET A 17 -2.04 -1.22 2.50
N TRP A 18 -1.10 -1.44 1.60
CA TRP A 18 -1.13 -0.98 0.21
C TRP A 18 -1.80 -1.95 -0.75
N GLN A 19 -2.27 -3.11 -0.26
CA GLN A 19 -2.95 -4.15 -1.05
C GLN A 19 -2.21 -4.52 -2.34
N ILE A 20 -0.91 -4.75 -2.22
CA ILE A 20 -0.04 -5.10 -3.35
C ILE A 20 -0.23 -6.60 -3.67
N ILE A 21 -0.56 -6.92 -4.92
CA ILE A 21 -0.64 -8.31 -5.40
C ILE A 21 0.77 -8.93 -5.56
N PRO A 22 0.93 -10.27 -5.48
CA PRO A 22 2.25 -10.92 -5.49
C PRO A 22 3.13 -10.53 -6.68
N SER A 23 2.58 -10.48 -7.89
CA SER A 23 3.32 -10.12 -9.10
C SER A 23 3.81 -8.67 -9.09
N THR A 24 2.98 -7.76 -8.60
CA THR A 24 3.36 -6.34 -8.44
C THR A 24 4.41 -6.20 -7.34
N GLY A 25 4.26 -6.90 -6.21
CA GLY A 25 5.28 -6.90 -5.16
C GLY A 25 6.64 -7.37 -5.67
N LYS A 26 6.66 -8.46 -6.45
CA LYS A 26 7.89 -8.94 -7.10
C LYS A 26 8.48 -7.91 -8.06
N TYR A 27 7.64 -7.27 -8.89
CA TYR A 27 8.06 -6.20 -9.80
C TYR A 27 8.67 -5.00 -9.06
N LEU A 28 8.11 -4.67 -7.90
CA LEU A 28 8.58 -3.56 -7.05
C LEU A 28 9.77 -3.94 -6.15
N GLY A 29 10.29 -5.18 -6.24
CA GLY A 29 11.43 -5.63 -5.47
C GLY A 29 11.10 -6.08 -4.04
N LEU A 30 9.83 -6.16 -3.66
CA LEU A 30 9.41 -6.61 -2.34
C LEU A 30 9.65 -8.12 -2.18
N LYS A 31 10.47 -8.50 -1.19
CA LYS A 31 10.77 -9.91 -0.90
C LYS A 31 9.52 -10.66 -0.46
N GLN A 32 9.31 -11.85 -1.00
CA GLN A 32 8.19 -12.73 -0.66
C GLN A 32 8.72 -14.15 -0.55
N ASN A 33 8.79 -14.68 0.66
CA ASN A 33 9.29 -16.02 0.91
C ASN A 33 8.60 -16.66 2.13
N TRP A 34 9.05 -17.84 2.56
CA TRP A 34 8.52 -18.56 3.72
C TRP A 34 8.55 -17.75 5.02
N TRP A 35 9.59 -16.95 5.22
CA TRP A 35 9.85 -16.21 6.46
C TRP A 35 9.22 -14.81 6.44
N TYR A 36 9.14 -14.20 5.26
CA TYR A 36 8.91 -12.76 5.15
C TYR A 36 8.11 -12.40 3.90
N ASP A 37 7.15 -11.51 4.07
CA ASP A 37 6.38 -10.91 2.99
C ASP A 37 6.47 -9.38 3.05
N GLY A 38 7.37 -8.81 2.27
CA GLY A 38 7.64 -7.37 2.22
C GLY A 38 6.46 -6.51 1.79
N ARG A 39 5.38 -7.11 1.27
CA ARG A 39 4.14 -6.38 0.96
C ARG A 39 3.41 -5.93 2.23
N ARG A 40 3.71 -6.54 3.37
CA ARG A 40 3.19 -6.20 4.69
C ARG A 40 4.18 -5.37 5.51
N ASP A 41 5.45 -5.33 5.13
CA ASP A 41 6.40 -4.41 5.75
C ASP A 41 5.93 -2.98 5.57
N ILE A 42 5.73 -2.27 6.66
CA ILE A 42 5.11 -0.94 6.67
C ILE A 42 5.98 0.05 5.89
N ILE A 43 7.28 0.03 6.09
CA ILE A 43 8.23 0.95 5.48
C ILE A 43 8.47 0.58 4.01
N GLU A 44 8.87 -0.67 3.75
CA GLU A 44 9.22 -1.14 2.40
C GLU A 44 8.03 -1.03 1.45
N SER A 45 6.84 -1.47 1.89
CA SER A 45 5.64 -1.40 1.05
C SER A 45 5.20 0.03 0.79
N THR A 46 5.39 0.94 1.75
CA THR A 46 5.06 2.37 1.57
C THR A 46 6.00 3.02 0.57
N HIS A 47 7.31 2.79 0.68
CA HIS A 47 8.27 3.27 -0.32
C HIS A 47 7.99 2.70 -1.71
N ALA A 48 7.71 1.40 -1.79
CA ALA A 48 7.40 0.75 -3.06
C ALA A 48 6.12 1.31 -3.69
N ALA A 49 5.06 1.47 -2.91
CA ALA A 49 3.76 1.97 -3.39
C ALA A 49 3.83 3.44 -3.84
N THR A 50 4.49 4.31 -3.05
CA THR A 50 4.63 5.73 -3.39
C THR A 50 5.48 5.92 -4.64
N ASN A 51 6.61 5.22 -4.77
CA ASN A 51 7.43 5.23 -5.98
C ASN A 51 6.67 4.69 -7.20
N TYR A 52 5.86 3.67 -7.00
CA TYR A 52 5.02 3.13 -8.07
C TYR A 52 3.95 4.12 -8.52
N LEU A 53 3.28 4.79 -7.58
CA LEU A 53 2.32 5.85 -7.89
C LEU A 53 2.95 6.99 -8.68
N GLN A 54 4.15 7.45 -8.28
CA GLN A 54 4.89 8.46 -9.04
C GLN A 54 5.23 7.97 -10.47
N THR A 55 5.64 6.71 -10.60
CA THR A 55 5.92 6.09 -11.90
C THR A 55 4.67 6.05 -12.77
N LEU A 56 3.52 5.69 -12.18
CA LEU A 56 2.25 5.70 -12.88
C LEU A 56 1.85 7.12 -13.29
N ALA A 57 1.98 8.11 -12.40
CA ALA A 57 1.70 9.50 -12.75
C ALA A 57 2.51 9.97 -13.96
N LYS A 58 3.82 9.72 -13.96
CA LYS A 58 4.70 10.04 -15.10
C LYS A 58 4.26 9.34 -16.41
N GLN A 59 3.73 8.11 -16.33
CA GLN A 59 3.25 7.35 -17.49
C GLN A 59 1.96 7.90 -18.09
N PHE A 60 1.24 8.73 -17.35
CA PHE A 60 -0.02 9.35 -17.76
C PHE A 60 0.08 10.89 -17.74
N ASP A 61 1.24 11.44 -18.11
CA ASP A 61 1.47 12.89 -18.25
C ASP A 61 1.12 13.70 -16.96
N ASN A 62 1.36 13.08 -15.79
CA ASN A 62 1.02 13.57 -14.46
C ASN A 62 -0.50 13.70 -14.18
N ASP A 63 -1.33 13.01 -14.95
CA ASP A 63 -2.73 12.82 -14.60
C ASP A 63 -2.85 11.81 -13.44
N TRP A 64 -3.02 12.35 -12.23
CA TRP A 64 -3.11 11.55 -11.01
C TRP A 64 -4.37 10.71 -10.93
N GLU A 65 -5.47 11.09 -11.56
CA GLU A 65 -6.70 10.30 -11.58
C GLU A 65 -6.50 9.03 -12.42
N LEU A 66 -5.83 9.15 -13.57
CA LEU A 66 -5.42 8.00 -14.38
C LEU A 66 -4.35 7.14 -13.68
N ALA A 67 -3.43 7.76 -12.94
CA ALA A 67 -2.43 7.05 -12.15
C ALA A 67 -3.07 6.21 -11.03
N LEU A 68 -3.97 6.79 -10.26
CA LEU A 68 -4.73 6.13 -9.20
C LEU A 68 -5.62 4.99 -9.75
N ALA A 69 -6.33 5.27 -10.86
CA ALA A 69 -7.07 4.22 -11.57
C ALA A 69 -6.16 3.09 -12.04
N SER A 70 -4.92 3.41 -12.45
CA SER A 70 -3.93 2.43 -12.90
C SER A 70 -3.34 1.63 -11.73
N TYR A 71 -3.20 2.21 -10.57
CA TYR A 71 -2.81 1.49 -9.37
C TYR A 71 -3.84 0.40 -9.02
N ASN A 72 -5.12 0.75 -9.04
CA ASN A 72 -6.21 -0.18 -8.76
C ASN A 72 -6.41 -1.24 -9.87
N ALA A 73 -6.50 -0.82 -11.14
CA ALA A 73 -6.90 -1.70 -12.25
C ALA A 73 -5.72 -2.33 -13.01
N GLY A 74 -4.53 -1.78 -12.85
CA GLY A 74 -3.35 -2.04 -13.67
C GLY A 74 -3.25 -1.10 -14.89
N PRO A 75 -2.04 -0.57 -15.19
CA PRO A 75 -1.82 0.44 -16.24
C PRO A 75 -2.18 -0.05 -17.64
N GLY A 76 -2.05 -1.35 -17.90
CA GLY A 76 -2.43 -1.93 -19.19
C GLY A 76 -3.92 -1.80 -19.51
N LYS A 77 -4.79 -1.97 -18.50
CA LYS A 77 -6.25 -1.82 -18.67
C LYS A 77 -6.62 -0.36 -18.90
N ILE A 78 -6.04 0.57 -18.17
CA ILE A 78 -6.32 2.00 -18.33
C ILE A 78 -5.86 2.48 -19.71
N ARG A 79 -4.64 2.12 -20.15
CA ARG A 79 -4.18 2.43 -21.53
C ARG A 79 -5.10 1.83 -22.60
N SER A 80 -5.61 0.62 -22.38
CA SER A 80 -6.58 0.01 -23.31
C SER A 80 -7.88 0.80 -23.38
N ALA A 81 -8.40 1.24 -22.23
CA ALA A 81 -9.60 2.07 -22.17
C ALA A 81 -9.41 3.44 -22.86
N ILE A 82 -8.26 4.08 -22.63
CA ILE A 82 -7.87 5.33 -23.30
C ILE A 82 -7.85 5.14 -24.83
N ARG A 83 -7.14 4.10 -25.31
CA ARG A 83 -7.08 3.80 -26.76
C ARG A 83 -8.48 3.57 -27.35
N TYR A 84 -9.35 2.88 -26.63
CA TYR A 84 -10.72 2.65 -27.08
C TYR A 84 -11.50 3.95 -27.18
N ASN A 85 -11.44 4.80 -26.15
CA ASN A 85 -12.12 6.10 -26.17
C ASN A 85 -11.59 6.97 -27.32
N LYS A 86 -10.26 7.06 -27.49
CA LYS A 86 -9.64 7.82 -28.59
C LYS A 86 -10.13 7.36 -29.97
N LYS A 87 -10.25 6.04 -30.18
CA LYS A 87 -10.78 5.46 -31.42
C LYS A 87 -12.24 5.82 -31.69
N LYS A 88 -13.01 6.16 -30.62
CA LYS A 88 -14.42 6.55 -30.71
C LYS A 88 -14.64 8.07 -30.64
N GLY A 89 -13.59 8.87 -30.73
CA GLY A 89 -13.68 10.32 -30.61
C GLY A 89 -14.18 10.83 -29.24
N LYS A 90 -14.01 10.01 -28.18
CA LYS A 90 -14.43 10.35 -26.82
C LYS A 90 -13.25 10.93 -26.03
N LYS A 91 -13.54 11.70 -24.99
CA LYS A 91 -12.54 12.16 -24.02
C LYS A 91 -11.82 11.00 -23.38
N THR A 92 -10.55 11.20 -23.01
CA THR A 92 -9.65 10.16 -22.51
C THR A 92 -9.22 10.35 -21.04
N ASP A 93 -9.73 11.38 -20.37
CA ASP A 93 -9.60 11.56 -18.93
C ASP A 93 -10.35 10.46 -18.17
N PHE A 94 -10.00 10.27 -16.90
CA PHE A 94 -10.58 9.22 -16.05
C PHE A 94 -12.11 9.18 -16.07
N TRP A 95 -12.75 10.34 -15.94
CA TRP A 95 -14.21 10.47 -15.79
C TRP A 95 -14.99 10.00 -17.02
N HIS A 96 -14.37 10.05 -18.18
CA HIS A 96 -14.99 9.67 -19.45
C HIS A 96 -14.60 8.26 -19.92
N LEU A 97 -13.72 7.53 -19.18
CA LEU A 97 -13.35 6.16 -19.56
C LEU A 97 -14.55 5.21 -19.45
N THR A 98 -14.87 4.54 -20.57
CA THR A 98 -16.06 3.67 -20.65
C THR A 98 -15.77 2.19 -20.37
N ARG A 99 -14.53 1.72 -20.63
CA ARG A 99 -14.13 0.31 -20.50
C ARG A 99 -13.26 0.04 -19.28
N ILE A 100 -13.70 0.53 -18.12
CA ILE A 100 -13.10 0.22 -16.81
C ILE A 100 -14.15 -0.42 -15.90
N ARG A 101 -13.68 -1.25 -14.95
CA ARG A 101 -14.56 -1.92 -13.99
C ARG A 101 -15.23 -0.91 -13.07
N ARG A 102 -16.41 -1.27 -12.53
CA ARG A 102 -17.13 -0.45 -11.55
C ARG A 102 -16.26 -0.16 -10.32
N GLU A 103 -15.57 -1.18 -9.81
CA GLU A 103 -14.63 -1.04 -8.72
C GLU A 103 -13.65 0.14 -8.95
N THR A 104 -13.03 0.20 -10.12
CA THR A 104 -12.09 1.28 -10.47
C THR A 104 -12.78 2.63 -10.64
N LYS A 105 -14.02 2.63 -11.15
CA LYS A 105 -14.84 3.85 -11.26
C LYS A 105 -15.19 4.45 -9.90
N ASP A 106 -15.37 3.59 -8.91
CA ASP A 106 -15.71 4.00 -7.54
C ASP A 106 -14.47 4.32 -6.70
N TYR A 107 -13.31 3.74 -7.05
CA TYR A 107 -12.05 3.87 -6.30
C TYR A 107 -11.53 5.30 -6.27
N VAL A 108 -11.34 5.93 -7.43
CA VAL A 108 -10.80 7.29 -7.52
C VAL A 108 -11.71 8.31 -6.83
N PRO A 109 -13.04 8.37 -7.07
CA PRO A 109 -13.92 9.25 -6.33
C PRO A 109 -13.90 9.05 -4.82
N LYS A 110 -13.84 7.79 -4.34
CA LYS A 110 -13.73 7.49 -2.90
C LYS A 110 -12.44 8.08 -2.30
N LEU A 111 -11.32 7.93 -2.98
CA LEU A 111 -10.05 8.49 -2.51
C LEU A 111 -10.09 10.02 -2.48
N LEU A 112 -10.65 10.65 -3.53
CA LEU A 112 -10.81 12.11 -3.57
C LEU A 112 -11.75 12.62 -2.48
N ALA A 113 -12.84 11.89 -2.20
CA ALA A 113 -13.74 12.19 -1.10
C ALA A 113 -13.04 12.10 0.27
N LEU A 114 -12.25 11.04 0.50
CA LEU A 114 -11.45 10.91 1.73
C LEU A 114 -10.43 12.05 1.85
N LYS A 115 -9.74 12.39 0.76
CA LYS A 115 -8.83 13.54 0.74
C LYS A 115 -9.54 14.82 1.16
N GLU A 116 -10.74 15.09 0.64
CA GLU A 116 -11.53 16.28 0.98
C GLU A 116 -11.98 16.26 2.44
N LEU A 117 -12.43 15.09 2.96
CA LEU A 117 -12.83 14.91 4.35
C LEU A 117 -11.68 15.20 5.33
N PHE A 118 -10.49 14.67 5.06
CA PHE A 118 -9.31 14.89 5.90
C PHE A 118 -8.73 16.30 5.78
N ALA A 119 -8.86 16.93 4.60
CA ALA A 119 -8.38 18.29 4.41
C ALA A 119 -9.30 19.35 5.05
N ASN A 120 -10.58 19.05 5.19
CA ASN A 120 -11.61 19.98 5.68
C ASN A 120 -12.56 19.30 6.68
N PRO A 121 -12.05 18.73 7.79
CA PRO A 121 -12.87 17.92 8.71
C PRO A 121 -14.01 18.71 9.33
N GLU A 122 -13.80 19.96 9.68
CA GLU A 122 -14.80 20.83 10.29
C GLU A 122 -16.03 21.03 9.40
N LYS A 123 -15.82 21.17 8.07
CA LYS A 123 -16.89 21.30 7.07
C LYS A 123 -17.88 20.12 7.10
N TYR A 124 -17.38 18.96 7.50
CA TYR A 124 -18.13 17.70 7.54
C TYR A 124 -18.50 17.28 8.97
N GLN A 125 -18.26 18.14 9.97
CA GLN A 125 -18.50 17.86 11.38
C GLN A 125 -17.78 16.58 11.85
N LEU A 126 -16.57 16.37 11.34
CA LEU A 126 -15.71 15.24 11.73
C LEU A 126 -14.78 15.69 12.85
N ASP A 127 -14.83 14.99 13.96
CA ASP A 127 -13.84 15.09 15.03
C ASP A 127 -12.72 14.08 14.77
N LEU A 128 -11.63 14.56 14.19
CA LEU A 128 -10.45 13.74 13.92
C LEU A 128 -9.53 13.80 15.15
N LEU A 129 -9.10 12.62 15.59
CA LEU A 129 -8.06 12.57 16.62
C LEU A 129 -6.79 13.26 16.10
N HIS A 130 -6.25 14.14 16.94
CA HIS A 130 -4.95 14.73 16.64
C HIS A 130 -3.88 13.64 16.68
N VAL A 131 -3.10 13.54 15.64
CA VAL A 131 -1.94 12.66 15.53
C VAL A 131 -0.74 13.55 15.31
N GLU A 132 0.23 13.51 16.21
CA GLU A 132 1.48 14.25 16.06
C GLU A 132 2.23 13.79 14.81
N ASP A 133 2.80 14.75 14.05
CA ASP A 133 3.62 14.46 12.88
C ASP A 133 5.06 14.13 13.31
N GLU A 134 5.16 13.11 14.16
CA GLU A 134 6.43 12.63 14.70
C GLU A 134 6.58 11.12 14.45
N GLN A 135 7.83 10.68 14.32
CA GLN A 135 8.13 9.26 14.22
C GLN A 135 7.81 8.56 15.54
N SER A 136 6.83 7.66 15.53
CA SER A 136 6.33 6.95 16.71
C SER A 136 6.99 5.57 16.94
N TYR A 137 8.06 5.28 16.21
CA TYR A 137 8.78 4.00 16.30
C TYR A 137 10.28 4.22 16.09
N ASP A 138 11.07 3.33 16.66
CA ASP A 138 12.49 3.21 16.37
C ASP A 138 12.75 2.03 15.42
N ILE A 139 13.88 2.06 14.74
CA ILE A 139 14.33 0.96 13.88
C ILE A 139 15.51 0.30 14.56
N VAL A 140 15.36 -0.98 14.88
CA VAL A 140 16.43 -1.79 15.47
C VAL A 140 17.00 -2.73 14.40
N GLU A 141 18.25 -2.52 14.04
CA GLU A 141 19.00 -3.41 13.18
C GLU A 141 19.68 -4.50 14.03
N LEU A 142 19.56 -5.74 13.60
CA LEU A 142 20.09 -6.91 14.30
C LEU A 142 21.12 -7.60 13.41
N ASP A 143 22.17 -8.15 14.03
CA ASP A 143 23.25 -8.80 13.30
C ASP A 143 22.86 -10.18 12.75
N SER A 144 21.83 -10.80 13.32
CA SER A 144 21.43 -12.17 12.98
C SER A 144 19.94 -12.40 13.18
N GLN A 145 19.51 -13.60 12.83
CA GLN A 145 18.15 -14.08 13.12
C GLN A 145 17.86 -14.07 14.62
N ILE A 146 16.69 -13.57 14.98
CA ILE A 146 16.17 -13.59 16.37
C ILE A 146 14.77 -14.18 16.40
N ASP A 147 14.44 -14.83 17.50
CA ASP A 147 13.06 -15.20 17.85
C ASP A 147 12.27 -13.96 18.22
N LEU A 148 11.06 -13.83 17.66
CA LEU A 148 10.24 -12.60 17.84
C LEU A 148 9.65 -12.48 19.26
N ALA A 149 9.40 -13.61 19.95
CA ALA A 149 8.97 -13.56 21.34
C ALA A 149 10.12 -13.11 22.24
N LEU A 150 11.34 -13.57 21.99
CA LEU A 150 12.53 -13.07 22.70
C LEU A 150 12.78 -11.59 22.41
N ALA A 151 12.60 -11.15 21.17
CA ALA A 151 12.75 -9.74 20.81
C ALA A 151 11.72 -8.86 21.54
N ALA A 152 10.46 -9.31 21.64
CA ALA A 152 9.41 -8.60 22.37
C ALA A 152 9.74 -8.50 23.88
N ASP A 153 10.20 -9.60 24.47
CA ASP A 153 10.61 -9.63 25.89
C ASP A 153 11.76 -8.65 26.17
N LEU A 154 12.77 -8.63 25.31
CA LEU A 154 13.89 -7.70 25.42
C LEU A 154 13.48 -6.23 25.23
N ALA A 155 12.48 -5.96 24.40
CA ALA A 155 11.92 -4.63 24.19
C ALA A 155 10.90 -4.20 25.28
N GLY A 156 10.49 -5.11 26.16
CA GLY A 156 9.50 -4.85 27.20
C GLY A 156 8.08 -4.64 26.67
N ILE A 157 7.76 -5.23 25.49
CA ILE A 157 6.44 -5.17 24.85
C ILE A 157 5.87 -6.58 24.69
N THR A 158 4.59 -6.66 24.37
CA THR A 158 3.97 -7.96 24.09
C THR A 158 4.37 -8.46 22.71
N THR A 159 4.37 -9.79 22.52
CA THR A 159 4.60 -10.42 21.21
C THR A 159 3.57 -9.94 20.18
N GLU A 160 2.33 -9.67 20.61
CA GLU A 160 1.29 -9.17 19.72
C GLU A 160 1.59 -7.75 19.23
N GLU A 161 2.04 -6.85 20.10
CA GLU A 161 2.48 -5.50 19.73
C GLU A 161 3.64 -5.56 18.74
N LEU A 162 4.64 -6.42 19.00
CA LEU A 162 5.76 -6.61 18.07
C LEU A 162 5.30 -7.08 16.69
N TYR A 163 4.35 -8.02 16.61
CA TYR A 163 3.79 -8.47 15.33
C TYR A 163 2.98 -7.38 14.63
N GLN A 164 2.25 -6.55 15.36
CA GLN A 164 1.50 -5.43 14.78
C GLN A 164 2.43 -4.40 14.13
N MET A 165 3.57 -4.14 14.72
CA MET A 165 4.60 -3.26 14.17
C MET A 165 5.37 -3.93 13.03
N ASN A 166 5.51 -5.26 13.07
CA ASN A 166 6.32 -6.04 12.13
C ASN A 166 5.50 -7.11 11.37
N PRO A 167 4.41 -6.71 10.67
CA PRO A 167 3.46 -7.67 10.08
C PRO A 167 4.04 -8.45 8.89
N ALA A 168 5.24 -8.09 8.43
CA ALA A 168 5.93 -8.77 7.34
C ALA A 168 6.43 -10.18 7.69
N PHE A 169 6.70 -10.45 8.96
CA PHE A 169 7.19 -11.77 9.36
C PHE A 169 6.07 -12.81 9.37
N ASN A 170 6.33 -13.92 8.69
CA ASN A 170 5.40 -15.04 8.56
C ASN A 170 5.58 -16.09 9.65
N ARG A 171 6.66 -16.01 10.44
CA ARG A 171 7.14 -17.03 11.36
C ARG A 171 7.52 -16.41 12.70
N TRP A 172 7.82 -17.25 13.64
CA TRP A 172 8.21 -16.90 15.00
C TRP A 172 9.58 -16.21 15.13
N ALA A 173 10.34 -16.13 14.04
CA ALA A 173 11.65 -15.50 14.02
C ALA A 173 11.83 -14.66 12.75
N THR A 174 12.79 -13.74 12.77
CA THR A 174 13.24 -13.02 11.57
C THR A 174 13.82 -13.99 10.53
N ALA A 175 13.94 -13.56 9.28
CA ALA A 175 14.43 -14.46 8.22
C ALA A 175 15.94 -14.77 8.40
N PRO A 176 16.43 -16.01 8.14
CA PRO A 176 17.84 -16.34 8.31
C PRO A 176 18.82 -15.48 7.48
N LYS A 177 18.36 -14.97 6.34
CA LYS A 177 19.12 -14.12 5.41
C LYS A 177 18.61 -12.68 5.39
N GLY A 178 17.94 -12.25 6.46
CA GLY A 178 17.32 -10.94 6.60
C GLY A 178 16.07 -10.70 5.71
N PRO A 179 15.42 -9.56 5.95
CA PRO A 179 15.91 -8.50 6.82
C PRO A 179 15.95 -8.90 8.30
N HIS A 180 16.92 -8.36 9.04
CA HIS A 180 17.04 -8.52 10.49
C HIS A 180 16.70 -7.19 11.21
N ARG A 181 15.77 -6.46 10.64
CA ARG A 181 15.27 -5.17 11.14
C ARG A 181 13.93 -5.36 11.80
N LEU A 182 13.75 -4.74 12.96
CA LEU A 182 12.46 -4.64 13.68
C LEU A 182 12.09 -3.17 13.92
N LEU A 183 10.80 -2.91 14.00
CA LEU A 183 10.24 -1.63 14.43
C LEU A 183 9.78 -1.73 15.87
#